data_9649bb6bb9490768612de3912dfd98cb
#
_entry.id   9649bb6bb9490768612de3912dfd98cb
#
_cell.length_a   1.000
_cell.length_b   1.000
_cell.length_c   1.000
_cell.angle_alpha   90.00
_cell.angle_beta   90.00
_cell.angle_gamma   90.00
#
_symmetry.space_group_name_H-M   'P 1'
#
loop_
_entity.id
_entity.type
_entity.pdbx_description
1 polymer ?
#
loop_
_entity_poly.entity_id
_entity_poly.type
_entity_poly.pdbx_seq_one_letter_code
_entity_poly.pdbx_strand_id
1 'polypeptide(L)' 'MADETPPAAANNPYTQTHVVVAGDTLSKIAQKYYGDPSLYTQIFEANRDVLKDPNKIFPGQTLKIP' A
#
# COMPACT_ATOMS: atom_id res chain seq x y z
N MET A 1 -20.25 -3.12 0.89
CA MET A 1 -19.83 -2.87 0.99
C MET A 1 -18.99 -2.26 1.18
N ALA A 2 -18.75 -2.22 1.30
CA ALA A 2 -18.12 -1.70 1.48
C ALA A 2 -17.40 -1.27 1.77
N ASP A 3 -17.06 -1.18 1.93
CA ASP A 3 -16.45 -0.74 2.07
C ASP A 3 -15.82 -0.13 2.40
N GLU A 4 -15.68 0.19 2.51
CA GLU A 4 -15.17 0.86 2.82
C GLU A 4 -14.20 0.97 3.29
N THR A 5 -13.76 0.89 3.28
CA THR A 5 -12.98 0.94 3.81
C THR A 5 -12.09 1.32 4.40
N PRO A 6 -11.89 1.26 5.00
CA PRO A 6 -11.03 1.95 5.76
C PRO A 6 -9.73 1.47 5.75
N PRO A 7 -9.01 2.36 5.76
CA PRO A 7 -7.68 2.19 5.58
C PRO A 7 -7.07 1.33 6.58
N ALA A 8 -7.38 1.53 7.66
CA ALA A 8 -6.74 0.84 8.63
C ALA A 8 -7.03 -0.56 8.55
N ALA A 9 -7.50 -0.89 7.54
CA ALA A 9 -7.94 -2.11 7.38
C ALA A 9 -6.94 -3.16 7.33
N ALA A 10 -6.04 -3.15 8.17
CA ALA A 10 -5.11 -4.22 8.26
C ALA A 10 -5.80 -5.56 8.38
N ASN A 11 -6.98 -5.56 8.95
CA ASN A 11 -7.73 -6.79 9.14
C ASN A 11 -8.83 -6.98 8.11
N ASN A 12 -8.85 -6.14 7.10
CA ASN A 12 -9.86 -6.23 6.09
C ASN A 12 -9.61 -7.48 5.25
N PRO A 13 -10.57 -8.41 5.15
CA PRO A 13 -10.36 -9.60 4.35
C PRO A 13 -10.15 -9.31 2.87
N TYR A 14 -10.47 -8.10 2.46
CA TYR A 14 -10.27 -7.70 1.07
C TYR A 14 -8.94 -7.00 0.84
N THR A 15 -8.15 -6.83 1.88
CA THR A 15 -6.83 -6.23 1.75
C THR A 15 -5.93 -7.19 0.99
N GLN A 16 -5.28 -6.67 -0.04
CA GLN A 16 -4.30 -7.43 -0.79
C GLN A 16 -2.92 -7.15 -0.23
N THR A 17 -1.97 -7.95 -0.61
CA THR A 17 -0.58 -7.70 -0.28
C THR A 17 0.22 -7.59 -1.56
N HIS A 18 1.31 -6.85 -1.49
CA HIS A 18 2.21 -6.66 -2.62
C HIS A 18 3.63 -6.81 -2.11
N VAL A 19 4.41 -7.65 -2.77
CA VAL A 19 5.83 -7.79 -2.46
C VAL A 19 6.59 -6.79 -3.33
N VAL A 20 7.31 -5.90 -2.67
CA VAL A 20 8.06 -4.86 -3.36
C VAL A 20 9.18 -5.50 -4.18
N VAL A 21 9.36 -5.02 -5.39
CA VAL A 21 10.47 -5.44 -6.24
C VAL A 21 11.33 -4.22 -6.56
N ALA A 22 12.53 -4.48 -7.05
CA ALA A 22 13.45 -3.40 -7.37
C ALA A 22 12.79 -2.41 -8.33
N GLY A 23 12.91 -1.14 -8.02
CA GLY A 23 12.32 -0.09 -8.85
C GLY A 23 10.91 0.32 -8.45
N ASP A 24 10.30 -0.39 -7.53
CA ASP A 24 8.96 -0.02 -7.07
C ASP A 24 9.00 1.27 -6.25
N THR A 25 7.91 2.03 -6.34
CA THR A 25 7.64 3.14 -5.44
C THR A 25 6.19 3.03 -5.03
N LEU A 26 5.81 3.67 -3.93
CA LEU A 26 4.42 3.64 -3.50
C LEU A 26 3.51 4.23 -4.56
N SER A 27 3.95 5.27 -5.26
CA SER A 27 3.15 5.86 -6.33
C SER A 27 2.92 4.86 -7.46
N LYS A 28 3.95 4.12 -7.83
CA LYS A 28 3.80 3.11 -8.88
C LYS A 28 2.88 1.99 -8.43
N ILE A 29 2.99 1.60 -7.17
CA ILE A 29 2.14 0.56 -6.62
C ILE A 29 0.69 1.05 -6.60
N ALA A 30 0.46 2.29 -6.17
CA ALA A 30 -0.89 2.85 -6.19
C ALA A 30 -1.46 2.92 -7.60
N GLN A 31 -0.63 3.28 -8.57
CA GLN A 31 -1.05 3.29 -9.95
C GLN A 31 -1.47 1.89 -10.40
N LYS A 32 -0.74 0.89 -9.99
CA LYS A 32 -1.03 -0.48 -10.38
C LYS A 32 -2.34 -0.99 -9.78
N TYR A 33 -2.57 -0.71 -8.51
CA TYR A 33 -3.72 -1.29 -7.82
C TYR A 33 -4.96 -0.42 -7.86
N TYR A 34 -4.79 0.90 -7.96
CA TYR A 34 -5.92 1.83 -7.93
C TYR A 34 -6.09 2.61 -9.24
N GLY A 35 -5.07 2.58 -10.09
CA GLY A 35 -5.10 3.39 -11.29
C GLY A 35 -4.81 4.86 -11.05
N ASP A 36 -4.34 5.21 -9.85
CA ASP A 36 -4.11 6.60 -9.47
C ASP A 36 -2.89 6.68 -8.54
N PRO A 37 -1.76 7.19 -9.04
CA PRO A 37 -0.55 7.23 -8.21
C PRO A 37 -0.68 8.15 -7.00
N SER A 38 -1.58 9.13 -7.04
CA SER A 38 -1.74 10.02 -5.91
C SER A 38 -2.31 9.31 -4.68
N LEU A 39 -2.86 8.14 -4.86
CA LEU A 39 -3.41 7.37 -3.75
C LEU A 39 -2.34 6.59 -2.98
N TYR A 40 -1.07 6.85 -3.25
CA TYR A 40 0.00 6.22 -2.50
C TYR A 40 -0.11 6.47 -1.00
N THR A 41 -0.73 7.58 -0.62
CA THR A 41 -0.90 7.91 0.79
C THR A 41 -1.75 6.88 1.52
N GLN A 42 -2.71 6.27 0.84
CA GLN A 42 -3.52 5.23 1.46
C GLN A 42 -2.67 4.00 1.76
N ILE A 43 -1.77 3.66 0.86
CA ILE A 43 -0.86 2.54 1.09
C ILE A 43 0.08 2.86 2.24
N PHE A 44 0.60 4.07 2.26
CA PHE A 44 1.50 4.49 3.33
C PHE A 44 0.80 4.41 4.69
N GLU A 45 -0.42 4.93 4.77
CA GLU A 45 -1.15 4.93 6.03
C GLU A 45 -1.43 3.50 6.52
N ALA A 46 -1.72 2.59 5.60
CA ALA A 46 -1.99 1.21 5.96
C ALA A 46 -0.73 0.46 6.42
N ASN A 47 0.44 1.02 6.15
CA ASN A 47 1.72 0.36 6.45
C ASN A 47 2.60 1.19 7.37
N ARG A 48 2.01 2.10 8.15
CA ARG A 48 2.80 2.97 9.02
C ARG A 48 3.57 2.20 10.08
N ASP A 49 3.17 0.99 10.35
CA ASP A 49 3.87 0.15 11.31
C ASP A 49 5.23 -0.31 10.75
N VAL A 50 5.38 -0.37 9.44
CA VAL A 50 6.62 -0.81 8.83
C VAL A 50 7.29 0.27 7.98
N LEU A 51 6.56 1.33 7.63
CA LEU A 51 7.08 2.40 6.80
C LEU A 51 7.13 3.69 7.60
N LYS A 52 8.28 4.34 7.61
CA LYS A 52 8.43 5.65 8.23
C LYS A 52 8.48 6.75 7.20
N ASP A 53 8.75 6.38 5.95
CA ASP A 53 8.88 7.34 4.87
C ASP A 53 8.31 6.68 3.63
N PRO A 54 7.39 7.33 2.92
CA PRO A 54 6.78 6.71 1.75
C PRO A 54 7.77 6.43 0.62
N ASN A 55 8.94 7.04 0.67
CA ASN A 55 9.96 6.80 -0.35
C ASN A 55 10.97 5.73 0.06
N LYS A 56 10.80 5.14 1.23
CA LYS A 56 11.77 4.17 1.74
C LYS A 56 11.17 2.80 1.83
N ILE A 57 11.03 2.17 0.69
CA ILE A 57 10.60 0.79 0.62
C ILE A 57 11.72 -0.03 0.02
N PHE A 58 11.70 -1.33 0.30
CA PHE A 58 12.79 -2.22 -0.08
C PHE A 58 12.28 -3.41 -0.85
N PRO A 59 13.06 -3.90 -1.83
CA PRO A 59 12.68 -5.14 -2.50
C PRO A 59 12.50 -6.26 -1.48
N GLY A 60 11.48 -7.06 -1.67
CA GLY A 60 11.18 -8.17 -0.77
C GLY A 60 10.27 -7.80 0.39
N GLN A 61 10.03 -6.52 0.60
CA GLN A 61 9.14 -6.08 1.66
C GLN A 61 7.69 -6.33 1.26
N THR A 62 6.89 -6.82 2.19
CA THR A 62 5.46 -7.05 1.94
C THR A 62 4.65 -5.88 2.46
N LEU A 63 3.85 -5.31 1.59
CA LEU A 63 2.99 -4.17 1.94
C LEU A 63 1.54 -4.58 1.83
N LYS A 64 0.70 -3.96 2.67
CA LYS A 64 -0.74 -4.16 2.62
C LYS A 64 -1.33 -3.15 1.66
N ILE A 65 -2.21 -3.60 0.79
CA ILE A 65 -2.90 -2.74 -0.16
C ILE A 65 -4.36 -2.72 0.24
N PRO A 66 -4.79 -1.69 0.92
CA PRO A 66 -6.17 -1.62 1.43
C PRO A 66 -7.21 -1.50 0.33
#